data_d6879d02c9742345edf7fb2a1f436696
#
_entry.id   d6879d02c9742345edf7fb2a1f436696
#
_cell.length_a   1.000
_cell.length_b   1.000
_cell.length_c   1.000
_cell.angle_alpha   90.00
_cell.angle_beta   90.00
_cell.angle_gamma   90.00
#
_symmetry.space_group_name_H-M   'P 1'
#
loop_
_entity.id
_entity.type
_entity.pdbx_description
1 polymer ?
#
loop_
_entity_poly.entity_id
_entity_poly.type
_entity_poly.pdbx_seq_one_letter_code
_entity_poly.pdbx_strand_id
1 'polypeptide(L)'
;TKPAYEIVSDREERDDEPNAKEAMRVIEVDQPGLDAEARWVKKGDKSVFGYKQHTVVDDNGFVLAVETTPANCHDSKPLLNLLDKANIQPSTRIHADKAYSSQKHRDTLKSRGFKNGIQDKATKNNPLKRRQLKRNRLITKARYVVERTFGSQARWFNAKTLRYRGLAKAHAWHMLVAIAYNLK
;
A
#
# COMPACT_ATOMS: atom_id res chain seq x y z
N THR A 1 20.83 14.43 3.75
CA THR A 1 20.44 13.79 5.03
C THR A 1 20.79 12.32 4.91
N LYS A 2 21.72 11.84 5.75
CA LYS A 2 22.14 10.44 5.78
C LYS A 2 20.98 9.52 6.15
N PRO A 3 20.92 8.28 5.63
CA PRO A 3 19.87 7.33 5.99
C PRO A 3 19.90 7.00 7.49
N ALA A 4 18.73 6.74 8.05
CA ALA A 4 18.54 6.39 9.46
C ALA A 4 19.03 4.96 9.81
N TYR A 5 19.66 4.28 8.88
CA TYR A 5 20.04 2.89 9.04
C TYR A 5 21.50 2.71 8.67
N GLU A 6 22.25 2.11 9.57
CA GLU A 6 23.58 1.60 9.31
C GLU A 6 23.48 0.08 9.05
N ILE A 7 24.06 -0.38 7.94
CA ILE A 7 24.11 -1.81 7.63
C ILE A 7 25.36 -2.35 8.30
N VAL A 8 25.16 -3.14 9.33
CA VAL A 8 26.27 -3.83 10.03
C VAL A 8 26.28 -5.28 9.55
N SER A 9 27.39 -5.72 8.98
CA SER A 9 27.66 -7.12 8.70
C SER A 9 28.22 -7.78 9.95
N ASP A 10 27.43 -8.59 10.63
CA ASP A 10 27.95 -9.48 11.66
C ASP A 10 28.73 -10.61 10.99
N ARG A 11 30.04 -10.49 10.95
CA ARG A 11 30.93 -11.64 10.78
C ARG A 11 30.97 -12.36 12.12
N GLU A 12 30.07 -13.27 12.38
CA GLU A 12 30.36 -14.36 13.28
C GLU A 12 31.31 -15.32 12.53
N GLU A 13 32.55 -15.35 12.93
CA GLU A 13 33.48 -16.40 12.54
C GLU A 13 32.94 -17.72 13.07
N ARG A 14 32.19 -18.43 12.24
CA ARG A 14 31.98 -19.88 12.37
C ARG A 14 32.74 -20.53 11.25
N ASP A 15 33.86 -21.12 11.66
CA ASP A 15 34.56 -22.08 10.84
C ASP A 15 33.57 -23.19 10.42
N ASP A 16 33.63 -23.58 9.12
CA ASP A 16 32.98 -24.74 8.51
C ASP A 16 31.53 -24.64 8.00
N GLU A 17 31.18 -23.63 7.15
CA GLU A 17 30.22 -23.87 6.09
C GLU A 17 30.37 -22.87 4.92
N PRO A 18 30.58 -23.33 3.64
CA PRO A 18 30.84 -22.44 2.51
C PRO A 18 29.60 -21.80 1.89
N ASN A 19 28.48 -21.67 2.59
CA ASN A 19 27.23 -21.10 2.07
C ASN A 19 26.41 -20.29 3.08
N ALA A 20 27.02 -19.68 4.07
CA ALA A 20 26.33 -18.73 4.92
C ALA A 20 26.08 -17.44 4.13
N LYS A 21 24.84 -17.22 3.70
CA LYS A 21 24.37 -15.90 3.24
C LYS A 21 24.61 -14.93 4.39
N GLU A 22 25.45 -13.91 4.18
CA GLU A 22 25.64 -12.81 5.13
C GLU A 22 24.29 -12.29 5.59
N ALA A 23 23.94 -12.49 6.85
CA ALA A 23 22.75 -11.92 7.43
C ALA A 23 23.02 -10.44 7.67
N MET A 24 22.57 -9.57 6.77
CA MET A 24 22.58 -8.12 7.00
C MET A 24 21.56 -7.77 8.08
N ARG A 25 22.01 -7.33 9.23
CA ARG A 25 21.19 -6.70 10.25
C ARG A 25 21.05 -5.21 9.95
N VAL A 26 19.84 -4.73 9.87
CA VAL A 26 19.53 -3.28 9.80
C VAL A 26 19.34 -2.81 11.24
N ILE A 27 20.26 -2.01 11.75
CA ILE A 27 20.14 -1.38 13.06
C ILE A 27 19.44 -0.05 12.88
N GLU A 28 18.37 0.17 13.65
CA GLU A 28 17.68 1.46 13.70
C GLU A 28 18.52 2.44 14.54
N VAL A 29 19.06 3.46 13.90
CA VAL A 29 19.86 4.50 14.59
C VAL A 29 18.92 5.63 14.98
N ASP A 30 18.78 5.88 16.28
CA ASP A 30 18.01 7.02 16.78
C ASP A 30 18.83 8.31 16.56
N GLN A 31 18.46 9.04 15.50
CA GLN A 31 19.06 10.34 15.19
C GLN A 31 18.09 11.46 15.52
N PRO A 32 18.50 12.49 16.30
CA PRO A 32 17.67 13.64 16.57
C PRO A 32 17.15 14.30 15.29
N GLY A 33 15.84 14.46 15.18
CA GLY A 33 15.21 15.07 14.03
C GLY A 33 14.86 14.11 12.89
N LEU A 34 15.11 12.80 13.03
CA LEU A 34 14.67 11.78 12.09
C LEU A 34 13.25 11.30 12.43
N ASP A 35 12.50 10.89 11.41
CA ASP A 35 11.18 10.27 11.59
C ASP A 35 11.33 8.77 11.80
N ALA A 36 11.29 8.32 13.05
CA ALA A 36 11.47 6.92 13.44
C ALA A 36 10.35 5.99 12.96
N GLU A 37 9.19 6.51 12.59
CA GLU A 37 8.04 5.72 12.11
C GLU A 37 8.00 5.61 10.57
N ALA A 38 8.69 6.51 9.86
CA ALA A 38 8.81 6.45 8.41
C ALA A 38 9.76 5.33 7.97
N ARG A 39 9.56 4.78 6.78
CA ARG A 39 10.39 3.68 6.24
C ARG A 39 10.71 3.91 4.78
N TRP A 40 11.79 3.28 4.34
CA TRP A 40 12.17 3.25 2.93
C TRP A 40 11.39 2.21 2.14
N VAL A 41 11.04 2.55 0.91
CA VAL A 41 10.51 1.62 -0.08
C VAL A 41 11.16 1.88 -1.44
N LYS A 42 11.54 0.82 -2.13
CA LYS A 42 12.04 0.90 -3.51
C LYS A 42 10.87 0.82 -4.49
N LYS A 43 10.78 1.80 -5.41
CA LYS A 43 9.81 1.83 -6.51
C LYS A 43 10.57 1.98 -7.83
N GLY A 44 10.77 0.85 -8.54
CA GLY A 44 11.67 0.81 -9.69
C GLY A 44 13.10 1.14 -9.21
N ASP A 45 13.74 2.13 -9.85
CA ASP A 45 15.10 2.56 -9.53
C ASP A 45 15.16 3.65 -8.44
N LYS A 46 14.02 4.10 -7.94
CA LYS A 46 13.94 5.18 -6.94
C LYS A 46 13.62 4.61 -5.56
N SER A 47 14.37 5.06 -4.56
CA SER A 47 14.05 4.83 -3.14
C SER A 47 13.29 6.02 -2.59
N VAL A 48 12.16 5.76 -1.92
CA VAL A 48 11.29 6.78 -1.32
C VAL A 48 11.19 6.51 0.17
N PHE A 49 11.45 7.53 0.98
CA PHE A 49 11.30 7.50 2.44
C PHE A 49 9.99 8.16 2.85
N GLY A 50 9.25 7.55 3.76
CA GLY A 50 8.01 8.13 4.29
C GLY A 50 6.90 7.11 4.52
N TYR A 51 5.70 7.49 4.11
CA TYR A 51 4.46 6.76 4.35
C TYR A 51 3.72 6.47 3.07
N LYS A 52 2.79 5.51 3.14
CA LYS A 52 1.81 5.22 2.08
C LYS A 52 0.42 5.59 2.52
N GLN A 53 -0.33 6.23 1.65
CA GLN A 53 -1.77 6.41 1.77
C GLN A 53 -2.49 5.25 1.07
N HIS A 54 -3.39 4.61 1.79
CA HIS A 54 -4.33 3.61 1.26
C HIS A 54 -5.73 4.19 1.35
N THR A 55 -6.52 4.05 0.29
CA THR A 55 -7.80 4.76 0.17
C THR A 55 -8.86 3.85 -0.43
N VAL A 56 -10.06 3.89 0.13
CA VAL A 56 -11.27 3.34 -0.47
C VAL A 56 -12.06 4.50 -1.08
N VAL A 57 -12.50 4.30 -2.30
CA VAL A 57 -13.24 5.30 -3.10
C VAL A 57 -14.50 4.63 -3.65
N ASP A 58 -15.62 5.33 -3.67
CA ASP A 58 -16.82 4.87 -4.32
C ASP A 58 -16.80 5.10 -5.85
N ASP A 59 -17.86 4.69 -6.54
CA ASP A 59 -17.95 4.80 -8.00
C ASP A 59 -18.02 6.27 -8.50
N ASN A 60 -18.42 7.21 -7.64
CA ASN A 60 -18.45 8.64 -7.94
C ASN A 60 -17.09 9.31 -7.72
N GLY A 61 -16.21 8.68 -6.98
CA GLY A 61 -14.89 9.20 -6.67
C GLY A 61 -14.75 9.75 -5.25
N PHE A 62 -15.82 9.69 -4.42
CA PHE A 62 -15.71 10.10 -3.02
C PHE A 62 -14.83 9.15 -2.22
N VAL A 63 -13.97 9.71 -1.41
CA VAL A 63 -13.11 8.97 -0.49
C VAL A 63 -13.93 8.56 0.72
N LEU A 64 -14.11 7.25 0.92
CA LEU A 64 -14.88 6.68 2.03
C LEU A 64 -14.01 6.38 3.25
N ALA A 65 -12.78 5.95 3.03
CA ALA A 65 -11.84 5.64 4.10
C ALA A 65 -10.39 5.87 3.67
N VAL A 66 -9.57 6.23 4.64
CA VAL A 66 -8.13 6.41 4.49
C VAL A 66 -7.40 5.63 5.59
N GLU A 67 -6.31 4.98 5.22
CA GLU A 67 -5.34 4.36 6.12
C GLU A 67 -3.95 4.84 5.73
N THR A 68 -3.09 5.04 6.72
CA THR A 68 -1.69 5.42 6.49
C THR A 68 -0.78 4.38 7.11
N THR A 69 0.21 3.95 6.37
CA THR A 69 1.21 2.98 6.85
C THR A 69 2.62 3.47 6.52
N PRO A 70 3.65 2.99 7.23
CA PRO A 70 5.02 3.15 6.79
C PRO A 70 5.21 2.66 5.34
N ALA A 71 6.09 3.31 4.58
CA ALA A 71 6.21 3.05 3.14
C ALA A 71 6.61 1.61 2.78
N ASN A 72 7.30 0.88 3.66
CA ASN A 72 7.66 -0.53 3.46
C ASN A 72 6.50 -1.51 3.72
N CYS A 73 5.39 -1.06 4.28
CA CYS A 73 4.23 -1.92 4.50
C CYS A 73 3.68 -2.43 3.17
N HIS A 74 3.39 -3.73 3.07
CA HIS A 74 2.80 -4.30 1.87
C HIS A 74 1.36 -3.81 1.69
N ASP A 75 0.99 -3.40 0.48
CA ASP A 75 -0.29 -2.74 0.19
C ASP A 75 -1.53 -3.58 0.54
N SER A 76 -1.39 -4.89 0.59
CA SER A 76 -2.48 -5.81 0.94
C SER A 76 -2.83 -5.84 2.43
N LYS A 77 -1.92 -5.44 3.34
CA LYS A 77 -2.15 -5.53 4.79
C LYS A 77 -3.31 -4.67 5.29
N PRO A 78 -3.45 -3.39 4.88
CA PRO A 78 -4.52 -2.53 5.38
C PRO A 78 -5.90 -2.78 4.75
N LEU A 79 -6.05 -3.69 3.79
CA LEU A 79 -7.30 -3.89 3.05
C LEU A 79 -8.51 -4.10 3.96
N LEU A 80 -8.41 -5.00 4.92
CA LEU A 80 -9.54 -5.36 5.78
C LEU A 80 -9.93 -4.22 6.72
N ASN A 81 -8.94 -3.54 7.32
CA ASN A 81 -9.17 -2.36 8.15
C ASN A 81 -9.83 -1.22 7.36
N LEU A 82 -9.42 -1.03 6.11
CA LEU A 82 -10.03 -0.04 5.23
C LEU A 82 -11.49 -0.36 4.92
N LEU A 83 -11.82 -1.62 4.65
CA LEU A 83 -13.19 -2.04 4.40
C LEU A 83 -14.08 -1.86 5.63
N ASP A 84 -13.54 -2.13 6.83
CA ASP A 84 -14.25 -1.91 8.10
C ASP A 84 -14.53 -0.41 8.32
N LYS A 85 -13.52 0.45 8.10
CA LYS A 85 -13.65 1.92 8.22
C LYS A 85 -14.62 2.51 7.18
N ALA A 86 -14.66 1.95 5.99
CA ALA A 86 -15.50 2.46 4.90
C ALA A 86 -16.99 2.10 5.05
N ASN A 87 -17.35 1.24 5.99
CA ASN A 87 -18.72 0.79 6.26
C ASN A 87 -19.49 0.40 4.99
N ILE A 88 -18.87 -0.43 4.15
CA ILE A 88 -19.40 -0.80 2.84
C ILE A 88 -20.53 -1.82 3.01
N GLN A 89 -21.63 -1.62 2.27
CA GLN A 89 -22.77 -2.52 2.29
C GLN A 89 -22.44 -3.90 1.69
N PRO A 90 -22.97 -4.99 2.27
CA PRO A 90 -22.84 -6.34 1.71
C PRO A 90 -23.28 -6.36 0.23
N SER A 91 -22.83 -7.36 -0.51
CA SER A 91 -23.04 -7.51 -1.95
C SER A 91 -22.34 -6.49 -2.85
N THR A 92 -21.65 -5.48 -2.30
CA THR A 92 -20.80 -4.56 -3.06
C THR A 92 -19.59 -5.28 -3.65
N ARG A 93 -19.18 -4.89 -4.86
CA ARG A 93 -17.98 -5.43 -5.50
C ARG A 93 -16.78 -4.60 -5.12
N ILE A 94 -15.79 -5.23 -4.52
CA ILE A 94 -14.53 -4.59 -4.12
C ILE A 94 -13.50 -4.75 -5.23
N HIS A 95 -13.16 -3.66 -5.90
CA HIS A 95 -12.14 -3.60 -6.94
C HIS A 95 -10.76 -3.32 -6.34
N ALA A 96 -9.78 -4.20 -6.58
CA ALA A 96 -8.41 -4.03 -6.12
C ALA A 96 -7.38 -4.53 -7.13
N ASP A 97 -6.14 -4.08 -7.00
CA ASP A 97 -5.01 -4.46 -7.86
C ASP A 97 -4.58 -5.90 -7.61
N LYS A 98 -3.79 -6.41 -8.54
CA LYS A 98 -3.10 -7.71 -8.46
C LYS A 98 -2.18 -7.85 -7.22
N ALA A 99 -1.71 -6.74 -6.62
CA ALA A 99 -0.97 -6.76 -5.36
C ALA A 99 -1.80 -7.33 -4.19
N TYR A 100 -3.12 -7.19 -4.25
CA TYR A 100 -4.08 -7.73 -3.27
C TYR A 100 -4.50 -9.17 -3.57
N SER A 101 -4.01 -9.77 -4.64
CA SER A 101 -4.40 -11.11 -5.10
C SER A 101 -3.82 -12.19 -4.18
N SER A 102 -4.57 -12.56 -3.15
CA SER A 102 -4.32 -13.72 -2.30
C SER A 102 -5.60 -14.51 -2.08
N GLN A 103 -5.49 -15.81 -1.87
CA GLN A 103 -6.65 -16.65 -1.57
C GLN A 103 -7.33 -16.17 -0.27
N LYS A 104 -6.54 -15.86 0.76
CA LYS A 104 -7.03 -15.32 2.03
C LYS A 104 -7.94 -14.11 1.85
N HIS A 105 -7.54 -13.11 1.02
CA HIS A 105 -8.38 -11.93 0.77
C HIS A 105 -9.67 -12.30 0.04
N ARG A 106 -9.61 -13.21 -0.94
CA ARG A 106 -10.80 -13.65 -1.68
C ARG A 106 -11.81 -14.34 -0.76
N ASP A 107 -11.32 -15.22 0.12
CA ASP A 107 -12.15 -15.94 1.09
C ASP A 107 -12.75 -14.99 2.12
N THR A 108 -11.96 -14.02 2.61
CA THR A 108 -12.46 -13.00 3.54
C THR A 108 -13.50 -12.08 2.89
N LEU A 109 -13.31 -11.67 1.64
CA LEU A 109 -14.34 -10.89 0.93
C LEU A 109 -15.64 -11.72 0.79
N LYS A 110 -15.52 -12.99 0.45
CA LYS A 110 -16.67 -13.89 0.32
C LYS A 110 -17.39 -14.10 1.64
N SER A 111 -16.67 -14.36 2.75
CA SER A 111 -17.27 -14.56 4.08
C SER A 111 -17.98 -13.30 4.60
N ARG A 112 -17.52 -12.11 4.21
CA ARG A 112 -18.14 -10.82 4.51
C ARG A 112 -19.28 -10.44 3.55
N GLY A 113 -19.64 -11.30 2.60
CA GLY A 113 -20.69 -11.06 1.62
C GLY A 113 -20.30 -10.09 0.48
N PHE A 114 -19.03 -9.76 0.31
CA PHE A 114 -18.58 -8.90 -0.78
C PHE A 114 -18.34 -9.68 -2.08
N LYS A 115 -18.58 -9.03 -3.22
CA LYS A 115 -18.23 -9.57 -4.53
C LYS A 115 -16.76 -9.31 -4.83
N ASN A 116 -16.03 -10.35 -5.23
CA ASN A 116 -14.61 -10.27 -5.54
C ASN A 116 -14.35 -9.55 -6.87
N GLY A 117 -13.73 -8.37 -6.81
CA GLY A 117 -13.20 -7.57 -7.92
C GLY A 117 -11.66 -7.43 -7.88
N ILE A 118 -10.94 -8.28 -7.15
CA ILE A 118 -9.47 -8.27 -7.15
C ILE A 118 -8.96 -8.83 -8.47
N GLN A 119 -7.99 -8.15 -9.09
CA GLN A 119 -7.35 -8.63 -10.32
C GLN A 119 -6.64 -9.96 -10.10
N ASP A 120 -6.67 -10.81 -11.11
CA ASP A 120 -5.92 -12.06 -11.12
C ASP A 120 -4.44 -11.79 -11.41
N LYS A 121 -3.55 -12.50 -10.69
CA LYS A 121 -2.10 -12.40 -10.83
C LYS A 121 -1.57 -13.65 -11.53
N ALA A 122 -0.77 -13.48 -12.58
CA ALA A 122 -0.02 -14.58 -13.18
C ALA A 122 1.08 -15.06 -12.23
N THR A 123 1.36 -16.35 -12.24
CA THR A 123 2.55 -16.94 -11.60
C THR A 123 3.45 -17.55 -12.68
N LYS A 124 4.71 -17.85 -12.34
CA LYS A 124 5.71 -18.35 -13.29
C LYS A 124 5.20 -19.59 -14.07
N ASN A 125 4.45 -20.45 -13.40
CA ASN A 125 3.96 -21.73 -13.98
C ASN A 125 2.47 -21.71 -14.35
N ASN A 126 1.77 -20.57 -14.17
CA ASN A 126 0.34 -20.47 -14.46
C ASN A 126 0.02 -19.07 -15.04
N PRO A 127 0.19 -18.89 -16.36
CA PRO A 127 -0.17 -17.65 -17.03
C PRO A 127 -1.68 -17.43 -17.00
N LEU A 128 -2.10 -16.17 -17.12
CA LEU A 128 -3.52 -15.82 -17.12
C LEU A 128 -4.23 -16.34 -18.38
N LYS A 129 -5.35 -17.00 -18.18
CA LYS A 129 -6.27 -17.42 -19.25
C LYS A 129 -6.95 -16.21 -19.89
N ARG A 130 -7.43 -16.34 -21.15
CA ARG A 130 -8.12 -15.28 -21.89
C ARG A 130 -9.29 -14.65 -21.11
N ARG A 131 -10.06 -15.48 -20.38
CA ARG A 131 -11.17 -14.99 -19.52
C ARG A 131 -10.67 -14.10 -18.37
N GLN A 132 -9.57 -14.48 -17.73
CA GLN A 132 -8.96 -13.69 -16.64
C GLN A 132 -8.37 -12.37 -17.16
N LEU A 133 -7.74 -12.37 -18.32
CA LEU A 133 -7.28 -11.14 -18.97
C LEU A 133 -8.44 -10.19 -19.27
N LYS A 134 -9.55 -10.69 -19.83
CA LYS A 134 -10.76 -9.89 -20.08
C LYS A 134 -11.33 -9.33 -18.79
N ARG A 135 -11.43 -10.15 -17.73
CA ARG A 135 -11.88 -9.73 -16.40
C ARG A 135 -10.96 -8.64 -15.82
N ASN A 136 -9.65 -8.81 -15.88
CA ASN A 136 -8.69 -7.82 -15.40
C ASN A 136 -8.83 -6.47 -16.11
N ARG A 137 -9.09 -6.45 -17.43
CA ARG A 137 -9.35 -5.21 -18.18
C ARG A 137 -10.59 -4.47 -17.65
N LEU A 138 -11.66 -5.19 -17.33
CA LEU A 138 -12.87 -4.58 -16.75
C LEU A 138 -12.59 -3.99 -15.35
N ILE A 139 -11.83 -4.72 -14.53
CA ILE A 139 -11.42 -4.23 -13.20
C ILE A 139 -10.53 -3.00 -13.31
N THR A 140 -9.58 -2.98 -14.27
CA THR A 140 -8.74 -1.79 -14.52
C THR A 140 -9.58 -0.56 -14.86
N LYS A 141 -10.62 -0.72 -15.69
CA LYS A 141 -11.54 0.40 -16.00
C LYS A 141 -12.26 0.92 -14.76
N ALA A 142 -12.76 0.04 -13.89
CA ALA A 142 -13.39 0.44 -12.63
C ALA A 142 -12.38 1.15 -11.69
N ARG A 143 -11.13 0.68 -11.65
CA ARG A 143 -10.07 1.28 -10.83
C ARG A 143 -9.59 2.66 -11.30
N TYR A 144 -9.93 3.08 -12.51
CA TYR A 144 -9.60 4.42 -13.00
C TYR A 144 -10.09 5.53 -12.06
N VAL A 145 -11.22 5.31 -11.37
CA VAL A 145 -11.79 6.27 -10.42
C VAL A 145 -10.80 6.57 -9.28
N VAL A 146 -10.22 5.55 -8.64
CA VAL A 146 -9.26 5.75 -7.55
C VAL A 146 -7.96 6.38 -8.05
N GLU A 147 -7.51 6.04 -9.26
CA GLU A 147 -6.30 6.63 -9.86
C GLU A 147 -6.53 8.13 -10.14
N ARG A 148 -7.71 8.50 -10.65
CA ARG A 148 -8.13 9.89 -10.84
C ARG A 148 -8.19 10.64 -9.50
N THR A 149 -8.71 10.02 -8.44
CA THR A 149 -8.75 10.59 -7.09
C THR A 149 -7.36 10.93 -6.59
N PHE A 150 -6.40 9.99 -6.64
CA PHE A 150 -5.01 10.27 -6.28
C PHE A 150 -4.36 11.34 -7.15
N GLY A 151 -4.62 11.32 -8.46
CA GLY A 151 -4.14 12.34 -9.40
C GLY A 151 -4.63 13.75 -9.03
N SER A 152 -5.91 13.87 -8.69
CA SER A 152 -6.53 15.13 -8.26
C SER A 152 -6.02 15.61 -6.91
N GLN A 153 -5.90 14.72 -5.93
CA GLN A 153 -5.30 15.05 -4.62
C GLN A 153 -3.86 15.53 -4.77
N ALA A 154 -3.09 14.87 -5.64
CA ALA A 154 -1.72 15.29 -5.93
C ALA A 154 -1.65 16.67 -6.58
N ARG A 155 -2.54 16.95 -7.55
CA ARG A 155 -2.56 18.20 -8.32
C ARG A 155 -3.03 19.39 -7.49
N TRP A 156 -4.11 19.23 -6.71
CA TRP A 156 -4.76 20.36 -6.05
C TRP A 156 -4.27 20.58 -4.63
N PHE A 157 -3.84 19.53 -3.94
CA PHE A 157 -3.45 19.59 -2.52
C PHE A 157 -1.99 19.18 -2.29
N ASN A 158 -1.20 19.00 -3.35
CA ASN A 158 0.19 18.54 -3.26
C ASN A 158 0.36 17.27 -2.39
N ALA A 159 -0.60 16.34 -2.47
CA ALA A 159 -0.67 15.17 -1.60
C ALA A 159 0.49 14.16 -1.79
N LYS A 160 1.33 14.35 -2.83
CA LYS A 160 2.56 13.55 -3.02
C LYS A 160 3.66 13.89 -2.04
N THR A 161 3.62 15.07 -1.42
CA THR A 161 4.66 15.56 -0.54
C THR A 161 4.12 15.66 0.87
N LEU A 162 4.65 14.87 1.78
CA LEU A 162 4.35 14.96 3.20
C LEU A 162 5.40 15.83 3.90
N ARG A 163 4.94 16.84 4.66
CA ARG A 163 5.81 17.77 5.39
C ARG A 163 5.80 17.52 6.91
N TYR A 164 5.02 16.55 7.36
CA TYR A 164 4.86 16.22 8.76
C TYR A 164 5.63 14.95 9.11
N ARG A 165 6.13 14.86 10.33
CA ARG A 165 6.83 13.69 10.88
C ARG A 165 5.90 12.95 11.84
N GLY A 166 6.02 11.63 11.85
CA GLY A 166 5.23 10.72 12.66
C GLY A 166 3.96 10.25 11.97
N LEU A 167 3.61 8.98 12.20
CA LEU A 167 2.49 8.29 11.56
C LEU A 167 1.15 9.00 11.83
N ALA A 168 0.92 9.46 13.05
CA ALA A 168 -0.32 10.14 13.43
C ALA A 168 -0.53 11.43 12.65
N LYS A 169 0.52 12.27 12.52
CA LYS A 169 0.45 13.53 11.75
C LYS A 169 0.34 13.26 10.24
N ALA A 170 1.03 12.22 9.75
CA ALA A 170 0.90 11.78 8.37
C ALA A 170 -0.52 11.31 8.06
N HIS A 171 -1.13 10.55 8.97
CA HIS A 171 -2.52 10.10 8.83
C HIS A 171 -3.51 11.28 8.87
N ALA A 172 -3.35 12.20 9.81
CA ALA A 172 -4.16 13.42 9.88
C ALA A 172 -4.08 14.23 8.58
N TRP A 173 -2.90 14.39 8.00
CA TRP A 173 -2.72 15.06 6.72
C TRP A 173 -3.48 14.36 5.58
N HIS A 174 -3.36 13.03 5.46
CA HIS A 174 -4.08 12.26 4.44
C HIS A 174 -5.59 12.36 4.62
N MET A 175 -6.09 12.38 5.86
CA MET A 175 -7.52 12.60 6.16
C MET A 175 -7.98 14.00 5.76
N LEU A 176 -7.23 15.05 6.08
CA LEU A 176 -7.56 16.43 5.69
C LEU A 176 -7.59 16.59 4.16
N VAL A 177 -6.64 15.99 3.46
CA VAL A 177 -6.63 15.98 1.99
C VAL A 177 -7.86 15.26 1.42
N ALA A 178 -8.26 14.13 2.02
CA ALA A 178 -9.44 13.39 1.59
C ALA A 178 -10.73 14.19 1.82
N ILE A 179 -10.87 14.86 2.97
CA ILE A 179 -11.99 15.75 3.29
C ILE A 179 -12.05 16.92 2.30
N ALA A 180 -10.93 17.62 2.11
CA ALA A 180 -10.86 18.75 1.18
C ALA A 180 -11.18 18.31 -0.27
N TYR A 181 -10.74 17.11 -0.66
CA TYR A 181 -11.08 16.54 -1.96
C TYR A 181 -12.58 16.25 -2.10
N ASN A 182 -13.21 15.68 -1.09
CA ASN A 182 -14.64 15.35 -1.10
C ASN A 182 -15.54 16.60 -1.09
N LEU A 183 -15.05 17.72 -0.56
CA LEU A 183 -15.78 19.00 -0.51
C LEU A 183 -15.69 19.81 -1.81
N LYS A 184 -14.76 19.45 -2.70
CA LYS A 184 -14.56 20.13 -3.98
C LYS A 184 -15.41 19.53 -5.09
#